data_25dd904ef0bdef44cb8555758bd31b04
#
_entry.id   25dd904ef0bdef44cb8555758bd31b04
#
_cell.length_a   1.000
_cell.length_b   1.000
_cell.length_c   1.000
_cell.angle_alpha   90.00
_cell.angle_beta   90.00
_cell.angle_gamma   90.00
#
_symmetry.space_group_name_H-M   'P 1'
#
loop_
_entity.id
_entity.type
_entity.pdbx_description
1 polymer ?
#
loop_
_entity_poly.entity_id
_entity_poly.type
_entity_poly.pdbx_seq_one_letter_code
_entity_poly.pdbx_strand_id
1 'polypeptide(L)'
;MFRQKFLSKDFITKIIEKAAGKVTRIMLEDFLSCIEKETALHYFTKSSESNLLRIIQNQFDIAFFINECLKYPHQIEILITLSNNSNYLTDILVRNPEYFHWIINPSVLEQKINGKYFKENLEKTVAPFKSIESKVNAIRNFKRKEILRIGLKDIYLKEELKNITLYLSFLANSISAILFELCYKEILNKHN
;
A
#
# COMPACT_ATOMS: atom_id res chain seq x y z
N MET A 1 -1.63 34.02 -15.35
CA MET A 1 -1.13 32.77 -14.81
C MET A 1 -2.36 31.95 -14.42
N PHE A 2 -2.79 31.01 -15.27
CA PHE A 2 -3.98 30.19 -15.00
C PHE A 2 -3.67 29.25 -13.85
N ARG A 3 -4.34 29.43 -12.70
CA ARG A 3 -4.36 28.42 -11.65
C ARG A 3 -5.10 27.20 -12.21
N GLN A 4 -4.36 26.23 -12.69
CA GLN A 4 -4.93 24.93 -13.01
C GLN A 4 -5.44 24.35 -11.68
N LYS A 5 -6.77 24.18 -11.56
CA LYS A 5 -7.33 23.41 -10.45
C LYS A 5 -6.91 21.97 -10.69
N PHE A 6 -6.03 21.45 -9.85
CA PHE A 6 -5.49 20.10 -9.97
C PHE A 6 -6.52 19.01 -9.64
N LEU A 7 -7.52 19.33 -8.81
CA LEU A 7 -8.58 18.41 -8.44
C LEU A 7 -9.90 18.75 -9.12
N SER A 8 -10.58 17.74 -9.65
CA SER A 8 -11.89 17.91 -10.28
C SER A 8 -12.98 18.19 -9.23
N LYS A 9 -14.07 18.85 -9.67
CA LYS A 9 -15.25 19.04 -8.81
C LYS A 9 -15.82 17.71 -8.34
N ASP A 10 -15.82 16.69 -9.20
CA ASP A 10 -16.31 15.35 -8.89
C ASP A 10 -15.48 14.70 -7.76
N PHE A 11 -14.16 14.80 -7.82
CA PHE A 11 -13.27 14.34 -6.77
C PHE A 11 -13.60 14.99 -5.42
N ILE A 12 -13.67 16.32 -5.41
CA ILE A 12 -13.95 17.09 -4.20
C ILE A 12 -15.33 16.71 -3.62
N THR A 13 -16.36 16.63 -4.46
CA THR A 13 -17.72 16.24 -4.02
C THR A 13 -17.73 14.86 -3.39
N LYS A 14 -17.10 13.87 -4.00
CA LYS A 14 -17.04 12.49 -3.46
C LYS A 14 -16.29 12.39 -2.14
N ILE A 15 -15.24 13.20 -1.95
CA ILE A 15 -14.54 13.24 -0.66
C ILE A 15 -15.42 13.90 0.42
N ILE A 16 -16.10 14.99 0.07
CA ILE A 16 -17.05 15.64 0.99
C ILE A 16 -18.15 14.66 1.41
N GLU A 17 -18.76 13.95 0.46
CA GLU A 17 -19.81 12.94 0.75
C GLU A 17 -19.30 11.83 1.67
N LYS A 18 -18.10 11.29 1.41
CA LYS A 18 -17.49 10.21 2.23
C LYS A 18 -17.20 10.68 3.66
N ALA A 19 -16.80 11.94 3.84
CA ALA A 19 -16.41 12.54 5.11
C ALA A 19 -17.58 13.21 5.87
N ALA A 20 -18.75 13.36 5.22
CA ALA A 20 -19.91 14.04 5.79
C ALA A 20 -20.29 13.50 7.17
N GLY A 21 -20.43 14.40 8.14
CA GLY A 21 -20.77 14.06 9.54
C GLY A 21 -19.68 13.32 10.34
N LYS A 22 -18.51 13.08 9.74
CA LYS A 22 -17.40 12.33 10.39
C LYS A 22 -16.21 13.22 10.74
N VAL A 23 -16.03 14.33 10.03
CA VAL A 23 -14.98 15.32 10.29
C VAL A 23 -15.55 16.73 10.27
N THR A 24 -14.85 17.68 10.87
CA THR A 24 -15.23 19.10 10.79
C THR A 24 -14.95 19.65 9.38
N ARG A 25 -15.69 20.70 9.02
CA ARG A 25 -15.48 21.39 7.74
C ARG A 25 -14.04 21.92 7.60
N ILE A 26 -13.48 22.46 8.67
CA ILE A 26 -12.10 22.98 8.68
C ILE A 26 -11.11 21.86 8.38
N MET A 27 -11.20 20.71 9.06
CA MET A 27 -10.32 19.56 8.80
C MET A 27 -10.40 19.09 7.33
N LEU A 28 -11.61 19.10 6.76
CA LEU A 28 -11.80 18.69 5.38
C LEU A 28 -11.19 19.69 4.39
N GLU A 29 -11.38 20.99 4.63
CA GLU A 29 -10.78 22.05 3.82
C GLU A 29 -9.24 22.01 3.90
N ASP A 30 -8.67 21.78 5.09
CA ASP A 30 -7.22 21.65 5.28
C ASP A 30 -6.68 20.41 4.54
N PHE A 31 -7.36 19.27 4.65
CA PHE A 31 -6.99 18.04 3.97
C PHE A 31 -6.99 18.20 2.44
N LEU A 32 -8.05 18.78 1.87
CA LEU A 32 -8.13 19.06 0.44
C LEU A 32 -7.02 20.06 -0.01
N SER A 33 -6.75 21.07 0.80
CA SER A 33 -5.67 22.03 0.54
C SER A 33 -4.30 21.36 0.54
N CYS A 34 -4.04 20.41 1.46
CA CYS A 34 -2.80 19.64 1.49
C CYS A 34 -2.66 18.75 0.23
N ILE A 35 -3.74 18.09 -0.20
CA ILE A 35 -3.73 17.30 -1.45
C ILE A 35 -3.47 18.22 -2.65
N GLU A 36 -4.14 19.38 -2.76
CA GLU A 36 -3.93 20.32 -3.86
C GLU A 36 -2.49 20.84 -3.92
N LYS A 37 -1.89 21.17 -2.77
CA LYS A 37 -0.49 21.60 -2.69
C LYS A 37 0.47 20.53 -3.18
N GLU A 38 0.25 19.30 -2.74
CA GLU A 38 1.13 18.19 -3.09
C GLU A 38 0.96 17.79 -4.56
N THR A 39 -0.28 17.71 -5.07
CA THR A 39 -0.53 17.42 -6.50
C THR A 39 0.08 18.46 -7.44
N ALA A 40 0.24 19.71 -6.98
CA ALA A 40 0.89 20.76 -7.76
C ALA A 40 2.39 20.51 -8.01
N LEU A 41 3.03 19.64 -7.23
CA LEU A 41 4.43 19.26 -7.38
C LEU A 41 4.63 18.11 -8.37
N HIS A 42 3.56 17.49 -8.83
CA HIS A 42 3.59 16.28 -9.66
C HIS A 42 2.84 16.49 -10.98
N TYR A 43 3.19 15.69 -12.01
CA TYR A 43 2.36 15.56 -13.20
C TYR A 43 1.16 14.66 -12.86
N PHE A 44 0.06 15.29 -12.41
CA PHE A 44 -1.10 14.58 -11.88
C PHE A 44 -2.21 14.48 -12.94
N THR A 45 -2.56 13.24 -13.31
CA THR A 45 -3.51 12.94 -14.38
C THR A 45 -4.89 12.61 -13.83
N LYS A 46 -5.90 12.51 -14.72
CA LYS A 46 -7.23 12.00 -14.35
C LYS A 46 -7.18 10.57 -13.82
N SER A 47 -6.27 9.74 -14.32
CA SER A 47 -6.05 8.39 -13.82
C SER A 47 -5.49 8.42 -12.41
N SER A 48 -4.52 9.29 -12.14
CA SER A 48 -3.94 9.51 -10.82
C SER A 48 -4.98 9.98 -9.81
N GLU A 49 -5.84 10.93 -10.23
CA GLU A 49 -6.96 11.41 -9.42
C GLU A 49 -7.95 10.29 -9.08
N SER A 50 -8.32 9.47 -10.07
CA SER A 50 -9.19 8.31 -9.86
C SER A 50 -8.58 7.31 -8.90
N ASN A 51 -7.29 7.04 -9.00
CA ASN A 51 -6.56 6.16 -8.10
C ASN A 51 -6.56 6.69 -6.65
N LEU A 52 -6.26 7.97 -6.47
CA LEU A 52 -6.27 8.61 -5.17
C LEU A 52 -7.67 8.57 -4.54
N LEU A 53 -8.69 8.89 -5.32
CA LEU A 53 -10.09 8.81 -4.88
C LEU A 53 -10.46 7.41 -4.39
N ARG A 54 -10.09 6.37 -5.15
CA ARG A 54 -10.33 4.97 -4.79
C ARG A 54 -9.68 4.60 -3.47
N ILE A 55 -8.43 5.03 -3.23
CA ILE A 55 -7.74 4.78 -1.95
C ILE A 55 -8.51 5.43 -0.80
N ILE A 56 -8.87 6.71 -0.93
CA ILE A 56 -9.55 7.46 0.14
C ILE A 56 -10.95 6.90 0.41
N GLN A 57 -11.71 6.57 -0.64
CA GLN A 57 -13.06 6.01 -0.49
C GLN A 57 -13.09 4.64 0.19
N ASN A 58 -12.04 3.84 0.07
CA ASN A 58 -11.95 2.51 0.67
C ASN A 58 -11.38 2.52 2.10
N GLN A 59 -11.01 3.69 2.66
CA GLN A 59 -10.62 3.75 4.06
C GLN A 59 -11.79 3.39 4.98
N PHE A 60 -11.53 2.56 5.99
CA PHE A 60 -12.55 2.12 6.96
C PHE A 60 -13.00 3.29 7.84
N ASP A 61 -12.04 4.01 8.41
CA ASP A 61 -12.26 5.20 9.22
C ASP A 61 -11.68 6.43 8.53
N ILE A 62 -12.55 7.16 7.82
CA ILE A 62 -12.14 8.36 7.08
C ILE A 62 -11.72 9.49 8.01
N ALA A 63 -12.30 9.58 9.22
CA ALA A 63 -11.95 10.63 10.16
C ALA A 63 -10.54 10.41 10.71
N PHE A 64 -10.22 9.20 11.12
CA PHE A 64 -8.88 8.82 11.54
C PHE A 64 -7.85 9.02 10.43
N PHE A 65 -8.18 8.57 9.20
CA PHE A 65 -7.32 8.71 8.04
C PHE A 65 -6.98 10.18 7.74
N ILE A 66 -7.99 11.07 7.69
CA ILE A 66 -7.79 12.51 7.45
C ILE A 66 -6.94 13.12 8.56
N ASN A 67 -7.24 12.80 9.81
CA ASN A 67 -6.49 13.32 10.95
C ASN A 67 -5.00 12.91 10.89
N GLU A 68 -4.71 11.65 10.58
CA GLU A 68 -3.33 11.17 10.44
C GLU A 68 -2.61 11.84 9.25
N CYS A 69 -3.27 12.01 8.12
CA CYS A 69 -2.71 12.72 6.97
C CYS A 69 -2.39 14.20 7.27
N LEU A 70 -3.24 14.86 8.04
CA LEU A 70 -3.00 16.25 8.47
C LEU A 70 -1.84 16.36 9.48
N LYS A 71 -1.76 15.39 10.39
CA LYS A 71 -0.69 15.32 11.40
C LYS A 71 0.67 14.97 10.78
N TYR A 72 0.69 14.15 9.76
CA TYR A 72 1.89 13.64 9.11
C TYR A 72 1.84 13.86 7.58
N PRO A 73 2.23 15.04 7.08
CA PRO A 73 2.09 15.41 5.66
C PRO A 73 2.76 14.47 4.67
N HIS A 74 3.85 13.77 5.06
CA HIS A 74 4.52 12.78 4.21
C HIS A 74 3.58 11.63 3.78
N GLN A 75 2.50 11.38 4.52
CA GLN A 75 1.50 10.39 4.15
C GLN A 75 0.75 10.78 2.87
N ILE A 76 0.45 12.08 2.71
CA ILE A 76 -0.17 12.61 1.49
C ILE A 76 0.79 12.48 0.30
N GLU A 77 2.08 12.77 0.50
CA GLU A 77 3.12 12.58 -0.52
C GLU A 77 3.20 11.12 -0.98
N ILE A 78 3.21 10.15 -0.05
CA ILE A 78 3.18 8.71 -0.38
C ILE A 78 1.93 8.36 -1.18
N LEU A 79 0.75 8.82 -0.78
CA LEU A 79 -0.51 8.54 -1.46
C LEU A 79 -0.51 9.08 -2.90
N ILE A 80 -0.07 10.30 -3.10
CA ILE A 80 0.01 10.94 -4.41
C ILE A 80 1.04 10.25 -5.29
N THR A 81 2.24 9.98 -4.74
CA THR A 81 3.28 9.24 -5.45
C THR A 81 2.78 7.87 -5.91
N LEU A 82 2.12 7.12 -5.03
CA LEU A 82 1.57 5.79 -5.33
C LEU A 82 0.48 5.89 -6.40
N SER A 83 -0.49 6.79 -6.24
CA SER A 83 -1.61 6.98 -7.15
C SER A 83 -1.16 7.40 -8.55
N ASN A 84 -0.05 8.13 -8.63
CA ASN A 84 0.49 8.67 -9.87
C ASN A 84 1.35 7.66 -10.65
N ASN A 85 2.06 6.78 -9.94
CA ASN A 85 3.07 5.93 -10.56
C ASN A 85 2.63 4.49 -10.79
N SER A 86 1.61 3.96 -10.06
CA SER A 86 1.28 2.54 -10.18
C SER A 86 -0.18 2.20 -9.88
N ASN A 87 -0.92 1.84 -10.93
CA ASN A 87 -2.27 1.28 -10.79
C ASN A 87 -2.26 -0.02 -9.99
N TYR A 88 -1.22 -0.85 -10.18
CA TYR A 88 -1.10 -2.14 -9.49
C TYR A 88 -0.92 -1.98 -7.97
N LEU A 89 -0.03 -1.08 -7.55
CA LEU A 89 0.17 -0.80 -6.12
C LEU A 89 -1.06 -0.11 -5.52
N THR A 90 -1.72 0.78 -6.28
CA THR A 90 -3.01 1.36 -5.92
C THR A 90 -4.05 0.27 -5.65
N ASP A 91 -4.18 -0.70 -6.55
CA ASP A 91 -5.14 -1.81 -6.39
C ASP A 91 -4.85 -2.68 -5.16
N ILE A 92 -3.58 -2.88 -4.81
CA ILE A 92 -3.22 -3.57 -3.57
C ILE A 92 -3.75 -2.80 -2.36
N LEU A 93 -3.53 -1.48 -2.31
CA LEU A 93 -3.93 -0.65 -1.18
C LEU A 93 -5.46 -0.46 -1.11
N VAL A 94 -6.13 -0.32 -2.25
CA VAL A 94 -7.60 -0.24 -2.32
C VAL A 94 -8.28 -1.49 -1.77
N ARG A 95 -7.70 -2.67 -2.05
CA ARG A 95 -8.25 -3.95 -1.57
C ARG A 95 -7.84 -4.30 -0.14
N ASN A 96 -6.81 -3.65 0.38
CA ASN A 96 -6.26 -3.91 1.71
C ASN A 96 -5.94 -2.56 2.39
N PRO A 97 -6.95 -1.75 2.72
CA PRO A 97 -6.75 -0.39 3.24
C PRO A 97 -5.97 -0.38 4.57
N GLU A 98 -5.98 -1.49 5.32
CA GLU A 98 -5.20 -1.66 6.54
C GLU A 98 -3.68 -1.62 6.30
N TYR A 99 -3.23 -1.88 5.06
CA TYR A 99 -1.80 -1.79 4.73
C TYR A 99 -1.29 -0.35 4.74
N PHE A 100 -2.18 0.63 4.63
CA PHE A 100 -1.79 2.03 4.66
C PHE A 100 -1.05 2.37 5.96
N HIS A 101 -1.64 2.09 7.11
CA HIS A 101 -1.03 2.40 8.41
C HIS A 101 0.31 1.69 8.65
N TRP A 102 0.49 0.52 8.05
CA TRP A 102 1.75 -0.18 8.14
C TRP A 102 2.82 0.45 7.24
N ILE A 103 2.46 0.78 5.99
CA ILE A 103 3.45 1.21 4.99
C ILE A 103 3.91 2.66 5.16
N ILE A 104 3.08 3.52 5.76
CA ILE A 104 3.46 4.91 6.05
C ILE A 104 4.46 5.04 7.20
N ASN A 105 4.70 3.96 7.95
CA ASN A 105 5.71 3.98 9.02
C ASN A 105 7.12 4.02 8.42
N PRO A 106 7.92 5.07 8.66
CA PRO A 106 9.26 5.20 8.11
C PRO A 106 10.16 4.00 8.42
N SER A 107 10.04 3.42 9.62
CA SER A 107 10.82 2.24 10.01
C SER A 107 10.54 1.02 9.13
N VAL A 108 9.35 0.92 8.54
CA VAL A 108 8.99 -0.15 7.61
C VAL A 108 9.60 0.12 6.24
N LEU A 109 9.48 1.35 5.73
CA LEU A 109 10.01 1.70 4.42
C LEU A 109 11.53 1.69 4.38
N GLU A 110 12.20 2.22 5.40
CA GLU A 110 13.65 2.33 5.46
C GLU A 110 14.35 1.02 5.84
N GLN A 111 13.59 0.06 6.39
CA GLN A 111 14.16 -1.22 6.80
C GLN A 111 14.92 -1.90 5.66
N LYS A 112 16.17 -2.28 5.92
CA LYS A 112 16.93 -3.15 5.02
C LYS A 112 16.32 -4.54 4.99
N ILE A 113 15.99 -5.01 3.80
CA ILE A 113 15.40 -6.33 3.59
C ILE A 113 16.40 -7.23 2.87
N ASN A 114 16.38 -8.51 3.24
CA ASN A 114 17.24 -9.54 2.64
C ASN A 114 16.48 -10.88 2.59
N GLY A 115 17.12 -11.91 2.03
CA GLY A 115 16.50 -13.23 1.92
C GLY A 115 16.12 -13.84 3.27
N LYS A 116 16.93 -13.64 4.31
CA LYS A 116 16.63 -14.11 5.67
C LYS A 116 15.38 -13.44 6.23
N TYR A 117 15.23 -12.12 6.02
CA TYR A 117 14.04 -11.37 6.43
C TYR A 117 12.77 -11.99 5.85
N PHE A 118 12.74 -12.21 4.52
CA PHE A 118 11.53 -12.76 3.88
C PHE A 118 11.22 -14.16 4.35
N LYS A 119 12.23 -15.03 4.47
CA LYS A 119 12.05 -16.41 4.94
C LYS A 119 11.45 -16.45 6.34
N GLU A 120 12.08 -15.78 7.30
CA GLU A 120 11.65 -15.81 8.71
C GLU A 120 10.24 -15.20 8.92
N ASN A 121 9.95 -14.07 8.23
CA ASN A 121 8.64 -13.44 8.37
C ASN A 121 7.54 -14.22 7.67
N LEU A 122 7.83 -14.85 6.55
CA LEU A 122 6.88 -15.70 5.85
C LEU A 122 6.58 -16.98 6.66
N GLU A 123 7.59 -17.63 7.25
CA GLU A 123 7.43 -18.76 8.16
C GLU A 123 6.53 -18.39 9.35
N LYS A 124 6.80 -17.25 10.01
CA LYS A 124 5.97 -16.72 11.11
C LYS A 124 4.53 -16.43 10.66
N THR A 125 4.35 -15.93 9.43
CA THR A 125 3.03 -15.62 8.88
C THR A 125 2.21 -16.88 8.62
N VAL A 126 2.85 -17.98 8.20
CA VAL A 126 2.18 -19.25 7.87
C VAL A 126 1.95 -20.14 9.08
N ALA A 127 2.82 -20.05 10.09
CA ALA A 127 2.83 -20.94 11.26
C ALA A 127 1.49 -21.08 12.01
N PRO A 128 0.69 -20.01 12.22
CA PRO A 128 -0.58 -20.09 12.95
C PRO A 128 -1.66 -20.92 12.24
N PHE A 129 -1.54 -21.13 10.93
CA PHE A 129 -2.58 -21.76 10.12
C PHE A 129 -2.37 -23.28 10.02
N LYS A 130 -3.45 -24.05 10.18
CA LYS A 130 -3.43 -25.50 10.06
C LYS A 130 -3.69 -25.98 8.64
N SER A 131 -4.74 -25.45 7.98
CA SER A 131 -5.12 -25.87 6.64
C SER A 131 -4.20 -25.31 5.57
N ILE A 132 -3.96 -26.04 4.51
CA ILE A 132 -3.17 -25.61 3.34
C ILE A 132 -3.79 -24.37 2.70
N GLU A 133 -5.10 -24.33 2.56
CA GLU A 133 -5.80 -23.19 1.97
C GLU A 133 -5.53 -21.90 2.76
N SER A 134 -5.64 -21.95 4.10
CA SER A 134 -5.36 -20.80 4.97
C SER A 134 -3.89 -20.37 4.87
N LYS A 135 -2.95 -21.34 4.80
CA LYS A 135 -1.53 -21.05 4.58
C LYS A 135 -1.26 -20.37 3.26
N VAL A 136 -1.87 -20.85 2.17
CA VAL A 136 -1.74 -20.24 0.83
C VAL A 136 -2.33 -18.85 0.81
N ASN A 137 -3.45 -18.60 1.48
CA ASN A 137 -4.04 -17.27 1.60
C ASN A 137 -3.13 -16.32 2.41
N ALA A 138 -2.50 -16.80 3.48
CA ALA A 138 -1.52 -16.05 4.25
C ALA A 138 -0.28 -15.67 3.40
N ILE A 139 0.22 -16.61 2.59
CA ILE A 139 1.32 -16.36 1.64
C ILE A 139 0.93 -15.29 0.61
N ARG A 140 -0.29 -15.35 0.05
CA ARG A 140 -0.78 -14.33 -0.91
C ARG A 140 -0.84 -12.95 -0.27
N ASN A 141 -1.33 -12.85 0.95
CA ASN A 141 -1.40 -11.58 1.68
C ASN A 141 -0.02 -11.04 2.00
N PHE A 142 0.89 -11.90 2.48
CA PHE A 142 2.29 -11.54 2.70
C PHE A 142 2.93 -11.01 1.41
N LYS A 143 2.78 -11.73 0.28
CA LYS A 143 3.28 -11.29 -1.02
C LYS A 143 2.78 -9.89 -1.38
N ARG A 144 1.46 -9.63 -1.28
CA ARG A 144 0.88 -8.32 -1.62
C ARG A 144 1.46 -7.20 -0.76
N LYS A 145 1.58 -7.45 0.53
CA LYS A 145 2.14 -6.51 1.50
C LYS A 145 3.60 -6.16 1.19
N GLU A 146 4.42 -7.17 0.90
CA GLU A 146 5.83 -6.96 0.56
C GLU A 146 6.02 -6.33 -0.82
N ILE A 147 5.20 -6.66 -1.81
CA ILE A 147 5.21 -5.99 -3.12
C ILE A 147 4.86 -4.50 -2.97
N LEU A 148 3.89 -4.14 -2.13
CA LEU A 148 3.57 -2.74 -1.85
C LEU A 148 4.79 -2.01 -1.26
N ARG A 149 5.49 -2.61 -0.30
CA ARG A 149 6.69 -2.05 0.30
C ARG A 149 7.83 -1.88 -0.70
N ILE A 150 8.14 -2.94 -1.47
CA ILE A 150 9.21 -2.91 -2.48
C ILE A 150 8.88 -1.86 -3.55
N GLY A 151 7.63 -1.80 -3.99
CA GLY A 151 7.19 -0.80 -4.96
C GLY A 151 7.32 0.63 -4.44
N LEU A 152 6.99 0.90 -3.17
CA LEU A 152 7.22 2.23 -2.58
C LEU A 152 8.70 2.55 -2.37
N LYS A 153 9.54 1.57 -2.06
CA LYS A 153 11.00 1.77 -2.08
C LYS A 153 11.50 2.24 -3.45
N ASP A 154 10.95 1.70 -4.52
CA ASP A 154 11.27 2.07 -5.90
C ASP A 154 10.74 3.48 -6.24
N ILE A 155 9.42 3.70 -6.15
CA ILE A 155 8.78 4.92 -6.67
C ILE A 155 8.89 6.12 -5.73
N TYR A 156 8.94 5.90 -4.41
CA TYR A 156 8.98 6.96 -3.39
C TYR A 156 10.39 7.20 -2.86
N LEU A 157 11.09 6.15 -2.37
CA LEU A 157 12.46 6.28 -1.86
C LEU A 157 13.51 6.36 -2.96
N LYS A 158 13.16 6.06 -4.22
CA LYS A 158 14.10 6.04 -5.36
C LYS A 158 15.30 5.13 -5.13
N GLU A 159 15.07 3.99 -4.50
CA GLU A 159 16.13 3.03 -4.22
C GLU A 159 16.69 2.46 -5.53
N GLU A 160 17.97 2.07 -5.53
CA GLU A 160 18.65 1.55 -6.72
C GLU A 160 17.93 0.33 -7.31
N LEU A 161 17.74 0.29 -8.62
CA LEU A 161 17.09 -0.80 -9.34
C LEU A 161 17.69 -2.18 -9.01
N LYS A 162 19.00 -2.24 -8.77
CA LYS A 162 19.70 -3.46 -8.35
C LYS A 162 19.12 -4.01 -7.04
N ASN A 163 18.85 -3.16 -6.06
CA ASN A 163 18.28 -3.56 -4.78
C ASN A 163 16.83 -4.00 -4.95
N ILE A 164 16.04 -3.25 -5.73
CA ILE A 164 14.64 -3.58 -6.01
C ILE A 164 14.53 -4.98 -6.64
N THR A 165 15.32 -5.27 -7.67
CA THR A 165 15.33 -6.60 -8.32
C THR A 165 15.78 -7.70 -7.38
N LEU A 166 16.75 -7.41 -6.50
CA LEU A 166 17.22 -8.35 -5.48
C LEU A 166 16.13 -8.66 -4.44
N TYR A 167 15.39 -7.65 -3.96
CA TYR A 167 14.26 -7.84 -3.04
C TYR A 167 13.15 -8.68 -3.66
N LEU A 168 12.79 -8.42 -4.91
CA LEU A 168 11.81 -9.24 -5.64
C LEU A 168 12.27 -10.69 -5.77
N SER A 169 13.54 -10.92 -6.05
CA SER A 169 14.14 -12.26 -6.14
C SER A 169 14.10 -12.98 -4.79
N PHE A 170 14.46 -12.31 -3.70
CA PHE A 170 14.38 -12.87 -2.35
C PHE A 170 12.95 -13.24 -1.95
N LEU A 171 11.99 -12.36 -2.26
CA LEU A 171 10.57 -12.61 -2.01
C LEU A 171 10.08 -13.84 -2.78
N ALA A 172 10.39 -13.92 -4.08
CA ALA A 172 10.01 -15.03 -4.93
C ALA A 172 10.61 -16.35 -4.45
N ASN A 173 11.91 -16.38 -4.13
CA ASN A 173 12.60 -17.56 -3.63
C ASN A 173 11.99 -18.04 -2.29
N SER A 174 11.71 -17.13 -1.37
CA SER A 174 11.12 -17.49 -0.07
C SER A 174 9.72 -18.08 -0.22
N ILE A 175 8.90 -17.51 -1.11
CA ILE A 175 7.55 -18.02 -1.40
C ILE A 175 7.63 -19.40 -2.06
N SER A 176 8.49 -19.58 -3.05
CA SER A 176 8.65 -20.85 -3.76
C SER A 176 9.13 -21.97 -2.81
N ALA A 177 10.07 -21.66 -1.92
CA ALA A 177 10.56 -22.64 -0.95
C ALA A 177 9.44 -23.11 0.00
N ILE A 178 8.67 -22.20 0.57
CA ILE A 178 7.56 -22.56 1.48
C ILE A 178 6.45 -23.31 0.74
N LEU A 179 6.09 -22.89 -0.46
CA LEU A 179 5.08 -23.60 -1.25
C LEU A 179 5.53 -25.04 -1.59
N PHE A 180 6.81 -25.19 -1.96
CA PHE A 180 7.38 -26.51 -2.19
C PHE A 180 7.28 -27.42 -0.95
N GLU A 181 7.68 -26.92 0.23
CA GLU A 181 7.57 -27.65 1.48
C GLU A 181 6.13 -28.04 1.82
N LEU A 182 5.17 -27.14 1.61
CA LEU A 182 3.76 -27.40 1.86
C LEU A 182 3.22 -28.49 0.93
N CYS A 183 3.52 -28.41 -0.36
CA CYS A 183 3.11 -29.42 -1.35
C CYS A 183 3.76 -30.78 -1.06
N TYR A 184 5.05 -30.78 -0.73
CA TYR A 184 5.77 -32.02 -0.41
C TYR A 184 5.18 -32.74 0.81
N LYS A 185 4.92 -32.00 1.90
CA LYS A 185 4.27 -32.55 3.10
C LYS A 185 2.87 -33.10 2.82
N GLU A 186 2.09 -32.42 1.96
CA GLU A 186 0.76 -32.88 1.58
C GLU A 186 0.79 -34.20 0.80
N ILE A 187 1.76 -34.33 -0.12
CA ILE A 187 1.95 -35.57 -0.88
C ILE A 187 2.34 -36.71 0.05
N LEU A 188 3.28 -36.49 0.96
CA LEU A 188 3.69 -37.51 1.93
C LEU A 188 2.51 -37.97 2.79
N ASN A 189 1.68 -37.04 3.28
CA ASN A 189 0.52 -37.35 4.11
C ASN A 189 -0.58 -38.12 3.38
N LYS A 190 -0.63 -38.05 2.03
CA LYS A 190 -1.61 -38.80 1.21
C LYS A 190 -1.14 -40.20 0.86
N HIS A 191 0.16 -40.47 0.96
CA HIS A 191 0.75 -41.74 0.55
C HIS A 191 1.25 -42.57 1.73
N ASN A 192 1.14 -42.07 2.97
CA ASN A 192 1.31 -42.82 4.23
C ASN A 192 -0.07 -43.04 4.86
#